data_544232f1d7d7eb306f1da1d180c5b9c9
#
_entry.id   544232f1d7d7eb306f1da1d180c5b9c9
#
_cell.length_a   1.000
_cell.length_b   1.000
_cell.length_c   1.000
_cell.angle_alpha   90.00
_cell.angle_beta   90.00
_cell.angle_gamma   90.00
#
_symmetry.space_group_name_H-M   'P 1'
#
loop_
_entity.id
_entity.type
_entity.pdbx_description
1 polymer ?
#
loop_
_entity_poly.entity_id
_entity_poly.type
_entity_poly.pdbx_seq_one_letter_code
_entity_poly.pdbx_strand_id
1 'polypeptide(L)'
;MRSWCTFGCKGIWLLLVLCWNIQGHELKVTLLGTGSPIPLIERFGPSSLVEAGPEKLLIDCGRGATVRLWQRHVPLGAVTGVFLTHLHSDHVVGIPDLWLTGWLPPPFGHRAGAFQIWGPIGTKELMANLKKAFATDIRFRMADGIPREGAAVLAQDLTQGPVFERNGVKVTAFEVDHATAKPAFGYRIDYGGHSVVFSGDTRLNENLIHFSKGADVLIHEVAWARPELLKKSEAARIIIGLHTTPEEAGTVFTRVNPRLAVYSHVVLVTTDPAFTEPTSADVLKLTRKTYDGPLEMGEDLMTIRIGDKIDVRR
;
A
#
# COMPACT_ATOMS: atom_id res chain seq x y z
N MET A 1 -63.01 51.50 -34.52
CA MET A 1 -62.85 50.06 -34.58
C MET A 1 -61.37 49.75 -34.33
N ARG A 2 -61.01 49.34 -33.12
CA ARG A 2 -59.64 49.03 -32.73
C ARG A 2 -59.55 47.54 -32.41
N SER A 3 -58.78 46.81 -33.20
CA SER A 3 -58.51 45.39 -33.03
C SER A 3 -57.33 45.21 -32.11
N TRP A 4 -57.54 44.41 -31.10
CA TRP A 4 -56.47 44.02 -30.14
C TRP A 4 -55.91 42.65 -30.53
N CYS A 5 -54.65 42.62 -30.94
CA CYS A 5 -53.90 41.34 -31.08
C CYS A 5 -53.31 40.93 -29.75
N THR A 6 -53.72 39.79 -29.25
CA THR A 6 -53.13 39.12 -28.08
C THR A 6 -51.89 38.30 -28.55
N PHE A 7 -50.73 38.67 -28.08
CA PHE A 7 -49.49 37.87 -28.23
C PHE A 7 -49.44 36.80 -27.13
N GLY A 8 -49.58 35.56 -27.50
CA GLY A 8 -49.34 34.41 -26.65
C GLY A 8 -47.85 34.16 -26.44
N CYS A 9 -47.40 34.37 -25.20
CA CYS A 9 -46.02 34.05 -24.79
C CYS A 9 -45.88 32.52 -24.55
N LYS A 10 -45.28 31.79 -25.45
CA LYS A 10 -44.93 30.38 -25.27
C LYS A 10 -43.65 30.32 -24.42
N GLY A 11 -43.82 30.02 -23.15
CA GLY A 11 -42.68 29.76 -22.24
C GLY A 11 -41.94 28.49 -22.69
N ILE A 12 -40.70 28.65 -23.07
CA ILE A 12 -39.74 27.54 -23.30
C ILE A 12 -39.17 27.17 -21.94
N TRP A 13 -39.58 26.02 -21.42
CA TRP A 13 -38.93 25.42 -20.24
C TRP A 13 -37.62 24.78 -20.69
N LEU A 14 -36.49 25.44 -20.37
CA LEU A 14 -35.16 24.86 -20.55
C LEU A 14 -34.94 23.83 -19.40
N LEU A 15 -35.09 22.57 -19.69
CA LEU A 15 -34.65 21.48 -18.84
C LEU A 15 -33.13 21.49 -18.78
N LEU A 16 -32.55 22.10 -17.76
CA LEU A 16 -31.15 21.93 -17.39
C LEU A 16 -30.96 20.47 -16.93
N VAL A 17 -30.55 19.61 -17.84
CA VAL A 17 -30.02 18.30 -17.51
C VAL A 17 -28.65 18.52 -16.86
N LEU A 18 -28.63 18.53 -15.53
CA LEU A 18 -27.39 18.41 -14.78
C LEU A 18 -26.78 17.03 -15.09
N CYS A 19 -25.91 16.98 -16.09
CA CYS A 19 -24.99 15.86 -16.23
C CYS A 19 -24.09 15.86 -14.99
N TRP A 20 -24.47 15.14 -13.98
CA TRP A 20 -23.53 14.72 -12.95
C TRP A 20 -22.47 13.89 -13.69
N ASN A 21 -21.28 14.45 -13.81
CA ASN A 21 -20.11 13.68 -14.13
C ASN A 21 -19.99 12.61 -13.03
N ILE A 22 -20.48 11.41 -13.31
CA ILE A 22 -20.11 10.21 -12.57
C ILE A 22 -18.66 9.93 -12.98
N GLN A 23 -17.74 10.74 -12.48
CA GLN A 23 -16.35 10.34 -12.39
C GLN A 23 -16.36 9.17 -11.42
N GLY A 24 -16.32 7.94 -11.96
CA GLY A 24 -16.30 6.73 -11.15
C GLY A 24 -15.22 6.88 -10.10
N HIS A 25 -15.59 6.73 -8.84
CA HIS A 25 -14.68 6.75 -7.71
C HIS A 25 -13.79 5.50 -7.79
N GLU A 26 -12.83 5.52 -8.71
CA GLU A 26 -11.90 4.40 -8.93
C GLU A 26 -10.91 4.34 -7.77
N LEU A 27 -10.87 3.20 -7.10
CA LEU A 27 -9.82 2.84 -6.17
C LEU A 27 -8.80 1.99 -6.93
N LYS A 28 -7.54 2.45 -6.99
CA LYS A 28 -6.49 1.77 -7.73
C LYS A 28 -5.30 1.47 -6.82
N VAL A 29 -4.78 0.24 -6.92
CA VAL A 29 -3.57 -0.18 -6.23
C VAL A 29 -2.50 -0.54 -7.25
N THR A 30 -1.27 -0.06 -7.05
CA THR A 30 -0.09 -0.49 -7.79
C THR A 30 0.91 -1.08 -6.79
N LEU A 31 1.25 -2.36 -6.95
CA LEU A 31 2.29 -3.00 -6.15
C LEU A 31 3.66 -2.50 -6.64
N LEU A 32 4.32 -1.63 -5.89
CA LEU A 32 5.62 -1.08 -6.27
C LEU A 32 6.76 -2.04 -5.95
N GLY A 33 6.61 -2.82 -4.89
CA GLY A 33 7.53 -3.86 -4.49
C GLY A 33 6.81 -4.95 -3.75
N THR A 34 7.06 -6.20 -4.13
CA THR A 34 6.38 -7.39 -3.64
C THR A 34 7.34 -8.37 -2.96
N GLY A 35 8.61 -7.97 -2.81
CA GLY A 35 9.67 -8.79 -2.23
C GLY A 35 9.76 -8.69 -0.72
N SER A 36 10.83 -9.23 -0.22
CA SER A 36 11.22 -9.37 1.20
C SER A 36 12.54 -8.63 1.45
N PRO A 37 13.21 -8.80 2.60
CA PRO A 37 14.53 -8.22 2.83
C PRO A 37 15.60 -8.57 1.78
N ILE A 38 15.42 -9.66 1.02
CA ILE A 38 16.36 -10.09 -0.02
C ILE A 38 16.36 -9.07 -1.16
N PRO A 39 17.54 -8.52 -1.56
CA PRO A 39 17.62 -7.48 -2.58
C PRO A 39 17.55 -8.07 -4.00
N LEU A 40 16.36 -8.46 -4.44
CA LEU A 40 16.11 -8.96 -5.80
C LEU A 40 15.73 -7.81 -6.74
N ILE A 41 16.13 -7.89 -8.00
CA ILE A 41 15.74 -6.92 -9.04
C ILE A 41 14.31 -7.15 -9.49
N GLU A 42 13.87 -8.40 -9.51
CA GLU A 42 12.54 -8.83 -9.94
C GLU A 42 11.45 -8.46 -8.91
N ARG A 43 11.85 -8.37 -7.62
CA ARG A 43 10.95 -8.03 -6.51
C ARG A 43 11.64 -7.04 -5.59
N PHE A 44 11.26 -5.79 -5.66
CA PHE A 44 11.73 -4.74 -4.76
C PHE A 44 11.12 -4.89 -3.36
N GLY A 45 11.67 -4.17 -2.39
CA GLY A 45 11.17 -4.17 -1.02
C GLY A 45 9.70 -3.75 -0.93
N PRO A 46 8.97 -4.20 0.10
CA PRO A 46 7.51 -4.03 0.19
C PRO A 46 7.11 -2.56 0.12
N SER A 47 6.25 -2.26 -0.85
CA SER A 47 5.65 -0.94 -1.03
C SER A 47 4.47 -1.03 -1.98
N SER A 48 3.36 -0.37 -1.65
CA SER A 48 2.16 -0.34 -2.49
C SER A 48 1.61 1.08 -2.58
N LEU A 49 1.36 1.56 -3.81
CA LEU A 49 0.71 2.83 -4.06
C LEU A 49 -0.81 2.62 -4.17
N VAL A 50 -1.57 3.38 -3.39
CA VAL A 50 -3.03 3.43 -3.47
C VAL A 50 -3.43 4.81 -4.00
N GLU A 51 -4.12 4.84 -5.13
CA GLU A 51 -4.68 6.05 -5.73
C GLU A 51 -6.19 6.03 -5.53
N ALA A 52 -6.69 7.03 -4.81
CA ALA A 52 -8.10 7.17 -4.44
C ALA A 52 -8.51 8.65 -4.58
N GLY A 53 -9.16 9.00 -5.67
CA GLY A 53 -9.41 10.40 -6.02
C GLY A 53 -8.12 11.22 -6.11
N PRO A 54 -7.98 12.33 -5.39
CA PRO A 54 -6.75 13.12 -5.37
C PRO A 54 -5.65 12.54 -4.49
N GLU A 55 -5.96 11.55 -3.65
CA GLU A 55 -5.00 10.97 -2.72
C GLU A 55 -4.11 9.93 -3.38
N LYS A 56 -2.82 9.99 -3.06
CA LYS A 56 -1.80 9.00 -3.42
C LYS A 56 -1.13 8.54 -2.13
N LEU A 57 -1.62 7.42 -1.59
CA LEU A 57 -1.16 6.87 -0.34
C LEU A 57 -0.15 5.75 -0.60
N LEU A 58 0.91 5.72 0.17
CA LEU A 58 1.90 4.65 0.10
C LEU A 58 1.78 3.77 1.35
N ILE A 59 1.62 2.48 1.16
CA ILE A 59 1.69 1.48 2.23
C ILE A 59 3.08 0.87 2.19
N ASP A 60 3.85 1.13 3.23
CA ASP A 60 5.29 0.90 3.35
C ASP A 60 6.13 1.62 2.28
N CYS A 61 7.40 1.80 2.57
CA CYS A 61 8.37 2.45 1.70
C CYS A 61 9.68 1.66 1.72
N GLY A 62 9.63 0.48 1.13
CA GLY A 62 10.77 -0.42 1.03
C GLY A 62 11.80 0.02 -0.01
N ARG A 63 12.83 -0.81 -0.16
CA ARG A 63 13.92 -0.56 -1.12
C ARG A 63 13.39 -0.43 -2.53
N GLY A 64 13.71 0.69 -3.20
CA GLY A 64 13.37 0.93 -4.59
C GLY A 64 11.96 1.46 -4.84
N ALA A 65 11.18 1.80 -3.81
CA ALA A 65 9.84 2.38 -3.96
C ALA A 65 9.85 3.61 -4.87
N THR A 66 10.83 4.51 -4.72
CA THR A 66 11.01 5.71 -5.56
C THR A 66 11.30 5.38 -7.02
N VAL A 67 12.11 4.34 -7.28
CA VAL A 67 12.39 3.86 -8.64
C VAL A 67 11.11 3.38 -9.33
N ARG A 68 10.29 2.62 -8.61
CA ARG A 68 9.01 2.11 -9.15
C ARG A 68 7.96 3.21 -9.33
N LEU A 69 7.88 4.19 -8.42
CA LEU A 69 7.05 5.39 -8.61
C LEU A 69 7.47 6.14 -9.89
N TRP A 70 8.77 6.33 -10.09
CA TRP A 70 9.31 6.98 -11.28
C TRP A 70 8.96 6.22 -12.57
N GLN A 71 9.11 4.89 -12.58
CA GLN A 71 8.71 4.04 -13.71
C GLN A 71 7.21 4.11 -14.02
N ARG A 72 6.38 4.37 -13.02
CA ARG A 72 4.93 4.59 -13.18
C ARG A 72 4.57 6.04 -13.48
N HIS A 73 5.55 6.91 -13.71
CA HIS A 73 5.38 8.35 -13.96
C HIS A 73 4.61 9.07 -12.85
N VAL A 74 4.74 8.60 -11.60
CA VAL A 74 4.17 9.25 -10.42
C VAL A 74 5.23 10.19 -9.84
N PRO A 75 5.01 11.51 -9.86
CA PRO A 75 5.93 12.45 -9.24
C PRO A 75 6.10 12.13 -7.75
N LEU A 76 7.32 12.05 -7.26
CA LEU A 76 7.60 11.64 -5.87
C LEU A 76 6.97 12.59 -4.84
N GLY A 77 6.88 13.88 -5.19
CA GLY A 77 6.22 14.89 -4.36
C GLY A 77 4.69 14.80 -4.35
N ALA A 78 4.09 14.00 -5.25
CA ALA A 78 2.64 13.80 -5.30
C ALA A 78 2.13 12.75 -4.30
N VAL A 79 3.02 12.01 -3.63
CA VAL A 79 2.62 11.11 -2.53
C VAL A 79 2.11 11.95 -1.38
N THR A 80 0.83 11.76 -1.03
CA THR A 80 0.10 12.58 -0.06
C THR A 80 0.17 12.02 1.36
N GLY A 81 0.57 10.77 1.53
CA GLY A 81 0.75 10.12 2.83
C GLY A 81 1.44 8.78 2.73
N VAL A 82 2.24 8.46 3.74
CA VAL A 82 2.91 7.16 3.90
C VAL A 82 2.39 6.49 5.17
N PHE A 83 2.01 5.23 5.08
CA PHE A 83 1.50 4.42 6.18
C PHE A 83 2.42 3.20 6.37
N LEU A 84 3.11 3.15 7.49
CA LEU A 84 4.04 2.07 7.80
C LEU A 84 3.33 0.96 8.57
N THR A 85 3.45 -0.28 8.09
CA THR A 85 2.91 -1.45 8.77
C THR A 85 3.70 -1.75 10.06
N HIS A 86 5.00 -1.71 9.97
CA HIS A 86 5.95 -1.87 11.08
C HIS A 86 7.32 -1.28 10.71
N LEU A 87 8.31 -1.37 11.63
CA LEU A 87 9.59 -0.67 11.45
C LEU A 87 10.77 -1.60 11.08
N HIS A 88 10.53 -2.76 10.49
CA HIS A 88 11.62 -3.51 9.89
C HIS A 88 12.23 -2.75 8.71
N SER A 89 13.53 -2.93 8.52
CA SER A 89 14.31 -2.12 7.60
C SER A 89 13.84 -2.20 6.15
N ASP A 90 13.37 -3.34 5.70
CA ASP A 90 12.87 -3.55 4.34
C ASP A 90 11.56 -2.80 4.05
N HIS A 91 10.80 -2.40 5.08
CA HIS A 91 9.59 -1.59 4.97
C HIS A 91 9.84 -0.07 5.03
N VAL A 92 11.02 0.36 5.51
CA VAL A 92 11.28 1.78 5.81
C VAL A 92 12.50 2.36 5.11
N VAL A 93 13.39 1.55 4.55
CA VAL A 93 14.68 2.00 4.01
C VAL A 93 14.57 2.96 2.83
N GLY A 94 13.45 2.98 2.12
CA GLY A 94 13.16 3.90 1.02
C GLY A 94 12.66 5.29 1.46
N ILE A 95 12.33 5.47 2.74
CA ILE A 95 11.78 6.73 3.24
C ILE A 95 12.68 7.94 2.97
N PRO A 96 13.98 7.92 3.26
CA PRO A 96 14.85 9.06 3.01
C PRO A 96 14.85 9.50 1.55
N ASP A 97 14.88 8.54 0.63
CA ASP A 97 14.87 8.81 -0.80
C ASP A 97 13.54 9.44 -1.24
N LEU A 98 12.39 8.88 -0.84
CA LEU A 98 11.08 9.44 -1.14
C LEU A 98 10.91 10.85 -0.54
N TRP A 99 11.32 11.03 0.73
CA TRP A 99 11.19 12.28 1.44
C TRP A 99 12.01 13.38 0.80
N LEU A 100 13.31 13.14 0.60
CA LEU A 100 14.25 14.18 0.15
C LEU A 100 14.18 14.42 -1.36
N THR A 101 14.09 13.37 -2.18
CA THR A 101 13.93 13.53 -3.63
C THR A 101 12.56 14.11 -3.98
N GLY A 102 11.50 13.73 -3.24
CA GLY A 102 10.16 14.29 -3.41
C GLY A 102 10.08 15.79 -3.08
N TRP A 103 10.98 16.32 -2.25
CA TRP A 103 11.09 17.73 -1.93
C TRP A 103 11.75 18.55 -3.05
N LEU A 104 12.63 17.94 -3.84
CA LEU A 104 13.38 18.67 -4.88
C LEU A 104 12.45 19.30 -5.94
N PRO A 105 12.89 20.40 -6.59
CA PRO A 105 12.11 21.01 -7.66
C PRO A 105 11.93 20.07 -8.87
N PRO A 106 11.03 20.39 -9.81
CA PRO A 106 10.89 19.63 -11.03
C PRO A 106 12.24 19.45 -11.76
N PRO A 107 12.47 18.29 -12.40
CA PRO A 107 11.49 17.22 -12.67
C PRO A 107 11.37 16.17 -11.55
N PHE A 108 12.07 16.29 -10.42
CA PHE A 108 12.22 15.22 -9.43
C PHE A 108 10.97 15.00 -8.56
N GLY A 109 10.46 16.06 -7.91
CA GLY A 109 9.37 15.91 -6.96
C GLY A 109 8.41 17.08 -6.90
N HIS A 110 8.86 18.20 -6.30
CA HIS A 110 8.08 19.43 -6.07
C HIS A 110 7.01 19.32 -4.98
N ARG A 111 7.33 18.63 -3.85
CA ARG A 111 6.46 18.66 -2.67
C ARG A 111 6.57 20.03 -2.00
N ALA A 112 5.47 20.79 -2.03
CA ALA A 112 5.41 22.12 -1.43
C ALA A 112 5.17 22.10 0.09
N GLY A 113 4.47 21.08 0.60
CA GLY A 113 4.11 20.93 2.01
C GLY A 113 4.95 19.89 2.74
N ALA A 114 4.66 19.69 4.03
CA ALA A 114 5.34 18.71 4.83
C ALA A 114 5.13 17.27 4.35
N PHE A 115 6.16 16.44 4.45
CA PHE A 115 6.07 14.99 4.27
C PHE A 115 5.24 14.39 5.40
N GLN A 116 4.14 13.73 5.06
CA GLN A 116 3.20 13.15 6.01
C GLN A 116 3.42 11.64 6.13
N ILE A 117 3.59 11.14 7.36
CA ILE A 117 3.86 9.73 7.61
C ILE A 117 3.23 9.26 8.91
N TRP A 118 2.57 8.13 8.84
CA TRP A 118 1.90 7.44 9.95
C TRP A 118 2.47 6.04 10.10
N GLY A 119 2.60 5.56 11.32
CA GLY A 119 3.06 4.20 11.58
C GLY A 119 3.04 3.84 13.05
N PRO A 120 3.58 2.68 13.44
CA PRO A 120 3.65 2.27 14.83
C PRO A 120 4.47 3.23 15.69
N ILE A 121 4.36 3.07 17.01
CA ILE A 121 5.23 3.78 17.96
C ILE A 121 6.69 3.64 17.55
N GLY A 122 7.42 4.77 17.53
CA GLY A 122 8.80 4.86 17.02
C GLY A 122 8.89 5.53 15.64
N THR A 123 7.78 5.73 14.92
CA THR A 123 7.76 6.43 13.62
C THR A 123 8.21 7.88 13.76
N LYS A 124 7.77 8.59 14.81
CA LYS A 124 8.23 9.95 15.11
C LYS A 124 9.73 9.99 15.38
N GLU A 125 10.24 9.03 16.16
CA GLU A 125 11.65 8.93 16.49
C GLU A 125 12.50 8.63 15.25
N LEU A 126 12.07 7.67 14.42
CA LEU A 126 12.71 7.35 13.15
C LEU A 126 12.86 8.61 12.28
N MET A 127 11.78 9.36 12.08
CA MET A 127 11.82 10.56 11.26
C MET A 127 12.66 11.68 11.88
N ALA A 128 12.64 11.84 13.19
CA ALA A 128 13.51 12.80 13.90
C ALA A 128 14.99 12.45 13.72
N ASN A 129 15.35 11.19 13.76
CA ASN A 129 16.73 10.73 13.57
C ASN A 129 17.15 10.81 12.09
N LEU A 130 16.29 10.48 11.14
CA LEU A 130 16.55 10.71 9.71
C LEU A 130 16.80 12.20 9.42
N LYS A 131 16.00 13.11 10.01
CA LYS A 131 16.21 14.55 9.86
C LYS A 131 17.58 14.99 10.37
N LYS A 132 18.07 14.42 11.47
CA LYS A 132 19.43 14.68 11.98
C LYS A 132 20.48 14.13 11.02
N ALA A 133 20.31 12.90 10.54
CA ALA A 133 21.24 12.25 9.63
C ALA A 133 21.43 13.02 8.31
N PHE A 134 20.35 13.60 7.77
CA PHE A 134 20.36 14.36 6.53
C PHE A 134 20.42 15.88 6.73
N ALA A 135 20.72 16.37 7.93
CA ALA A 135 20.73 17.80 8.25
C ALA A 135 21.68 18.61 7.35
N THR A 136 22.79 18.02 6.93
CA THR A 136 23.77 18.66 6.03
C THR A 136 23.23 18.84 4.63
N ASP A 137 22.63 17.79 4.03
CA ASP A 137 21.98 17.86 2.72
C ASP A 137 20.85 18.90 2.72
N ILE A 138 19.97 18.85 3.73
CA ILE A 138 18.86 19.80 3.87
C ILE A 138 19.40 21.24 3.92
N ARG A 139 20.46 21.51 4.68
CA ARG A 139 21.06 22.83 4.78
C ARG A 139 21.62 23.32 3.44
N PHE A 140 22.30 22.44 2.69
CA PHE A 140 22.84 22.79 1.37
C PHE A 140 21.73 23.15 0.40
N ARG A 141 20.69 22.34 0.30
CA ARG A 141 19.55 22.58 -0.60
C ARG A 141 18.78 23.85 -0.24
N MET A 142 18.63 24.14 1.05
CA MET A 142 18.04 25.41 1.49
C MET A 142 18.91 26.62 1.13
N ALA A 143 20.23 26.49 1.19
CA ALA A 143 21.15 27.56 0.76
C ALA A 143 21.09 27.76 -0.77
N ASP A 144 20.77 26.72 -1.53
CA ASP A 144 20.51 26.78 -2.98
C ASP A 144 19.11 27.33 -3.32
N GLY A 145 18.35 27.77 -2.31
CA GLY A 145 17.05 28.42 -2.49
C GLY A 145 15.84 27.47 -2.54
N ILE A 146 16.00 26.19 -2.22
CA ILE A 146 14.85 25.25 -2.16
C ILE A 146 14.03 25.55 -0.88
N PRO A 147 12.70 25.80 -0.98
CA PRO A 147 11.87 26.16 0.16
C PRO A 147 11.86 25.06 1.24
N ARG A 148 12.08 25.42 2.47
CA ARG A 148 12.21 24.50 3.62
C ARG A 148 10.95 23.71 3.95
N GLU A 149 9.79 24.22 3.53
CA GLU A 149 8.47 23.65 3.82
C GLU A 149 8.34 22.21 3.31
N GLY A 150 8.90 21.92 2.13
CA GLY A 150 8.90 20.58 1.56
C GLY A 150 9.84 19.58 2.26
N ALA A 151 10.83 20.07 3.04
CA ALA A 151 11.65 19.23 3.91
C ALA A 151 11.02 18.97 5.28
N ALA A 152 9.96 19.72 5.64
CA ALA A 152 9.25 19.50 6.89
C ALA A 152 8.61 18.11 6.94
N VAL A 153 8.47 17.57 8.15
CA VAL A 153 7.90 16.24 8.39
C VAL A 153 6.80 16.34 9.43
N LEU A 154 5.65 15.72 9.12
CA LEU A 154 4.54 15.46 10.05
C LEU A 154 4.46 13.94 10.26
N ALA A 155 5.13 13.45 11.28
CA ALA A 155 5.12 12.05 11.66
C ALA A 155 4.15 11.80 12.81
N GLN A 156 3.40 10.69 12.74
CA GLN A 156 2.45 10.29 13.77
C GLN A 156 2.65 8.82 14.15
N ASP A 157 2.76 8.58 15.48
CA ASP A 157 2.66 7.24 16.03
C ASP A 157 1.19 6.88 16.17
N LEU A 158 0.81 5.70 15.70
CA LEU A 158 -0.57 5.23 15.62
C LEU A 158 -0.94 4.27 16.75
N THR A 159 -2.24 4.18 16.97
CA THR A 159 -2.93 3.08 17.62
C THR A 159 -4.01 2.55 16.66
N GLN A 160 -4.56 1.38 16.94
CA GLN A 160 -5.65 0.81 16.17
C GLN A 160 -6.86 1.76 16.09
N GLY A 161 -7.45 1.87 14.91
CA GLY A 161 -8.65 2.68 14.63
C GLY A 161 -8.54 3.49 13.34
N PRO A 162 -9.50 4.40 13.08
CA PRO A 162 -9.40 5.35 11.97
C PRO A 162 -8.20 6.29 12.18
N VAL A 163 -7.30 6.35 11.18
CA VAL A 163 -6.04 7.11 11.28
C VAL A 163 -5.92 8.24 10.25
N PHE A 164 -6.75 8.20 9.22
CA PHE A 164 -6.78 9.20 8.18
C PHE A 164 -8.16 9.26 7.53
N GLU A 165 -8.65 10.50 7.32
CA GLU A 165 -9.88 10.75 6.56
C GLU A 165 -9.74 12.06 5.79
N ARG A 166 -9.73 12.00 4.45
CA ARG A 166 -9.61 13.17 3.59
C ARG A 166 -10.13 12.85 2.18
N ASN A 167 -10.85 13.79 1.58
CA ASN A 167 -11.39 13.68 0.21
C ASN A 167 -12.20 12.39 -0.04
N GLY A 168 -12.94 11.92 0.97
CA GLY A 168 -13.72 10.68 0.89
C GLY A 168 -12.91 9.39 1.04
N VAL A 169 -11.59 9.49 1.22
CA VAL A 169 -10.71 8.36 1.52
C VAL A 169 -10.62 8.18 3.03
N LYS A 170 -10.86 6.98 3.51
CA LYS A 170 -10.71 6.60 4.91
C LYS A 170 -9.68 5.49 5.05
N VAL A 171 -8.71 5.67 5.96
CA VAL A 171 -7.74 4.64 6.33
C VAL A 171 -7.96 4.23 7.77
N THR A 172 -8.11 2.93 7.99
CA THR A 172 -8.21 2.32 9.31
C THR A 172 -7.01 1.40 9.54
N ALA A 173 -6.22 1.67 10.58
CA ALA A 173 -5.16 0.79 11.04
C ALA A 173 -5.73 -0.26 12.00
N PHE A 174 -5.27 -1.48 11.92
CA PHE A 174 -5.61 -2.56 12.87
C PHE A 174 -4.37 -3.37 13.22
N GLU A 175 -4.27 -3.75 14.49
CA GLU A 175 -3.12 -4.51 14.98
C GLU A 175 -3.10 -5.92 14.40
N VAL A 176 -1.90 -6.38 14.03
CA VAL A 176 -1.62 -7.73 13.58
C VAL A 176 -0.50 -8.34 14.42
N ASP A 177 -0.27 -9.64 14.29
CA ASP A 177 0.72 -10.34 15.11
C ASP A 177 1.99 -10.69 14.31
N HIS A 178 2.98 -9.84 14.38
CA HIS A 178 4.30 -10.09 13.81
C HIS A 178 5.34 -10.38 14.91
N ALA A 179 4.99 -11.26 15.83
CA ALA A 179 5.82 -11.76 16.91
C ALA A 179 6.49 -10.63 17.74
N THR A 180 7.80 -10.43 17.59
CA THR A 180 8.57 -9.42 18.34
C THR A 180 8.46 -8.01 17.78
N ALA A 181 8.10 -7.84 16.52
CA ALA A 181 7.85 -6.54 15.92
C ALA A 181 6.47 -6.00 16.34
N LYS A 182 6.43 -5.35 17.51
CA LYS A 182 5.19 -4.83 18.13
C LYS A 182 5.29 -3.35 18.46
N PRO A 183 4.21 -2.57 18.15
CA PRO A 183 3.03 -2.98 17.41
C PRO A 183 3.31 -3.12 15.90
N ALA A 184 2.57 -4.01 15.22
CA ALA A 184 2.51 -4.11 13.78
C ALA A 184 1.07 -3.93 13.32
N PHE A 185 0.87 -3.31 12.15
CA PHE A 185 -0.44 -2.95 11.63
C PHE A 185 -0.72 -3.53 10.25
N GLY A 186 -1.97 -3.94 10.03
CA GLY A 186 -2.59 -3.95 8.72
C GLY A 186 -3.38 -2.66 8.50
N TYR A 187 -3.72 -2.39 7.24
CA TYR A 187 -4.50 -1.20 6.87
C TYR A 187 -5.69 -1.58 6.00
N ARG A 188 -6.85 -1.01 6.31
CA ARG A 188 -8.03 -0.99 5.45
C ARG A 188 -8.20 0.40 4.87
N ILE A 189 -8.35 0.49 3.55
CA ILE A 189 -8.60 1.74 2.83
C ILE A 189 -9.95 1.62 2.15
N ASP A 190 -10.85 2.53 2.49
CA ASP A 190 -12.20 2.63 1.91
C ASP A 190 -12.30 3.92 1.09
N TYR A 191 -12.83 3.82 -0.15
CA TYR A 191 -13.07 4.95 -1.04
C TYR A 191 -14.14 4.62 -2.08
N GLY A 192 -15.12 5.52 -2.27
CA GLY A 192 -16.11 5.40 -3.34
C GLY A 192 -16.98 4.13 -3.28
N GLY A 193 -17.19 3.56 -2.10
CA GLY A 193 -17.92 2.30 -1.90
C GLY A 193 -17.08 1.04 -2.11
N HIS A 194 -15.79 1.18 -2.40
CA HIS A 194 -14.83 0.10 -2.57
C HIS A 194 -13.81 0.06 -1.45
N SER A 195 -13.16 -1.09 -1.28
CA SER A 195 -12.17 -1.26 -0.23
C SER A 195 -11.03 -2.19 -0.61
N VAL A 196 -9.83 -1.85 -0.11
CA VAL A 196 -8.66 -2.72 -0.14
C VAL A 196 -8.07 -2.86 1.26
N VAL A 197 -7.63 -4.07 1.58
CA VAL A 197 -6.94 -4.36 2.84
C VAL A 197 -5.52 -4.85 2.57
N PHE A 198 -4.58 -4.38 3.35
CA PHE A 198 -3.18 -4.82 3.41
C PHE A 198 -2.95 -5.51 4.74
N SER A 199 -2.44 -6.73 4.72
CA SER A 199 -2.18 -7.47 5.97
C SER A 199 -1.05 -6.86 6.80
N GLY A 200 -0.06 -6.20 6.16
CA GLY A 200 1.28 -6.08 6.73
C GLY A 200 1.88 -7.47 6.96
N ASP A 201 3.02 -7.54 7.62
CA ASP A 201 3.61 -8.81 8.03
C ASP A 201 2.89 -9.35 9.26
N THR A 202 2.45 -10.60 9.20
CA THR A 202 1.64 -11.18 10.27
C THR A 202 1.62 -12.70 10.22
N ARG A 203 1.48 -13.33 11.36
CA ARG A 203 0.96 -14.70 11.47
C ARG A 203 -0.54 -14.70 11.24
N LEU A 204 -1.15 -15.88 11.06
CA LEU A 204 -2.62 -16.00 11.02
C LEU A 204 -3.23 -15.24 12.21
N ASN A 205 -4.12 -14.28 11.93
CA ASN A 205 -4.60 -13.32 12.90
C ASN A 205 -6.10 -13.06 12.78
N GLU A 206 -6.83 -13.18 13.88
CA GLU A 206 -8.28 -12.97 13.91
C GLU A 206 -8.68 -11.52 13.66
N ASN A 207 -7.87 -10.58 14.11
CA ASN A 207 -8.13 -9.15 13.93
C ASN A 207 -8.04 -8.76 12.44
N LEU A 208 -7.03 -9.31 11.71
CA LEU A 208 -6.94 -9.17 10.26
C LEU A 208 -8.23 -9.68 9.58
N ILE A 209 -8.69 -10.89 9.94
CA ILE A 209 -9.93 -11.46 9.37
C ILE A 209 -11.12 -10.56 9.67
N HIS A 210 -11.21 -10.02 10.89
CA HIS A 210 -12.30 -9.12 11.29
C HIS A 210 -12.34 -7.85 10.44
N PHE A 211 -11.21 -7.15 10.30
CA PHE A 211 -11.13 -5.89 9.54
C PHE A 211 -11.18 -6.08 8.02
N SER A 212 -10.89 -7.29 7.54
CA SER A 212 -10.97 -7.64 6.11
C SER A 212 -12.37 -8.03 5.64
N LYS A 213 -13.34 -8.23 6.55
CA LYS A 213 -14.71 -8.60 6.14
C LYS A 213 -15.30 -7.58 5.18
N GLY A 214 -15.86 -8.10 4.06
CA GLY A 214 -16.46 -7.28 3.01
C GLY A 214 -15.46 -6.46 2.19
N ALA A 215 -14.16 -6.73 2.28
CA ALA A 215 -13.17 -6.10 1.42
C ALA A 215 -13.29 -6.61 -0.02
N ASP A 216 -13.16 -5.69 -1.00
CA ASP A 216 -13.08 -6.09 -2.41
C ASP A 216 -11.77 -6.81 -2.69
N VAL A 217 -10.65 -6.27 -2.21
CA VAL A 217 -9.32 -6.85 -2.42
C VAL A 217 -8.62 -7.02 -1.08
N LEU A 218 -8.04 -8.19 -0.86
CA LEU A 218 -7.13 -8.47 0.26
C LEU A 218 -5.72 -8.74 -0.27
N ILE A 219 -4.80 -7.83 0.01
CA ILE A 219 -3.37 -7.97 -0.28
C ILE A 219 -2.70 -8.52 0.98
N HIS A 220 -2.17 -9.71 0.88
CA HIS A 220 -1.65 -10.48 2.02
C HIS A 220 -0.20 -10.89 1.80
N GLU A 221 0.61 -10.83 2.85
CA GLU A 221 1.94 -11.41 2.85
C GLU A 221 1.89 -12.95 2.80
N VAL A 222 3.00 -13.58 2.45
CA VAL A 222 3.13 -15.04 2.52
C VAL A 222 4.58 -15.45 2.67
N ALA A 223 4.83 -16.42 3.56
CA ALA A 223 6.15 -17.01 3.69
C ALA A 223 6.11 -18.53 3.53
N TRP A 224 7.08 -19.05 2.81
CA TRP A 224 7.20 -20.49 2.64
C TRP A 224 8.65 -20.94 2.50
N ALA A 225 8.90 -22.17 2.98
CA ALA A 225 10.15 -22.88 2.83
C ALA A 225 9.85 -24.36 2.58
N ARG A 226 10.73 -25.05 1.87
CA ARG A 226 10.59 -26.50 1.69
C ARG A 226 10.66 -27.24 3.03
N PRO A 227 9.83 -28.28 3.25
CA PRO A 227 9.81 -29.05 4.50
C PRO A 227 11.18 -29.63 4.90
N GLU A 228 12.01 -29.98 3.91
CA GLU A 228 13.35 -30.50 4.12
C GLU A 228 14.27 -29.45 4.74
N LEU A 229 14.14 -28.19 4.31
CA LEU A 229 14.88 -27.07 4.89
C LEU A 229 14.41 -26.80 6.33
N LEU A 230 13.10 -26.80 6.57
CA LEU A 230 12.55 -26.60 7.91
C LEU A 230 13.01 -27.65 8.93
N LYS A 231 13.27 -28.90 8.49
CA LYS A 231 13.81 -29.94 9.36
C LYS A 231 15.26 -29.67 9.78
N LYS A 232 16.06 -29.00 8.92
CA LYS A 232 17.50 -28.79 9.11
C LYS A 232 17.88 -27.41 9.61
N SER A 233 17.11 -26.36 9.27
CA SER A 233 17.44 -24.97 9.56
C SER A 233 16.53 -24.38 10.65
N GLU A 234 17.12 -24.03 11.78
CA GLU A 234 16.43 -23.28 12.83
C GLU A 234 16.07 -21.87 12.34
N ALA A 235 16.98 -21.21 11.62
CA ALA A 235 16.74 -19.89 11.05
C ALA A 235 15.53 -19.88 10.10
N ALA A 236 15.38 -20.90 9.26
CA ALA A 236 14.21 -21.03 8.39
C ALA A 236 12.90 -21.20 9.20
N ARG A 237 12.93 -22.00 10.28
CA ARG A 237 11.77 -22.14 11.16
C ARG A 237 11.40 -20.84 11.87
N ILE A 238 12.40 -20.08 12.32
CA ILE A 238 12.18 -18.76 12.94
C ILE A 238 11.51 -17.84 11.91
N ILE A 239 12.06 -17.70 10.70
CA ILE A 239 11.51 -16.81 9.67
C ILE A 239 10.06 -17.21 9.36
N ILE A 240 9.80 -18.48 9.05
CA ILE A 240 8.42 -18.93 8.74
C ILE A 240 7.48 -18.71 9.92
N GLY A 241 7.96 -18.89 11.15
CA GLY A 241 7.17 -18.69 12.37
C GLY A 241 6.79 -17.22 12.67
N LEU A 242 7.34 -16.25 11.93
CA LEU A 242 6.98 -14.83 12.03
C LEU A 242 5.88 -14.42 11.05
N HIS A 243 5.56 -15.25 10.07
CA HIS A 243 4.74 -14.95 8.91
C HIS A 243 3.58 -15.94 8.77
N THR A 244 2.76 -15.73 7.74
CA THR A 244 1.63 -16.61 7.38
C THR A 244 2.05 -17.59 6.29
N THR A 245 1.82 -18.88 6.53
CA THR A 245 2.05 -19.93 5.53
C THR A 245 0.98 -19.90 4.43
N PRO A 246 1.22 -20.51 3.25
CA PRO A 246 0.22 -20.54 2.16
C PRO A 246 -1.12 -21.16 2.55
N GLU A 247 -1.13 -22.24 3.34
CA GLU A 247 -2.35 -22.89 3.81
C GLU A 247 -3.12 -22.03 4.83
N GLU A 248 -2.40 -21.32 5.71
CA GLU A 248 -3.00 -20.36 6.64
C GLU A 248 -3.57 -19.16 5.92
N ALA A 249 -2.85 -18.61 4.92
CA ALA A 249 -3.35 -17.53 4.08
C ALA A 249 -4.62 -17.95 3.32
N GLY A 250 -4.65 -19.17 2.78
CA GLY A 250 -5.85 -19.72 2.16
C GLY A 250 -7.03 -19.83 3.15
N THR A 251 -6.76 -20.15 4.42
CA THR A 251 -7.78 -20.14 5.48
C THR A 251 -8.29 -18.72 5.75
N VAL A 252 -7.41 -17.70 5.79
CA VAL A 252 -7.79 -16.29 5.89
C VAL A 252 -8.69 -15.92 4.71
N PHE A 253 -8.26 -16.19 3.48
CA PHE A 253 -9.03 -15.88 2.26
C PHE A 253 -10.41 -16.54 2.24
N THR A 254 -10.53 -17.79 2.66
CA THR A 254 -11.81 -18.50 2.76
C THR A 254 -12.75 -17.83 3.77
N ARG A 255 -12.23 -17.39 4.91
CA ARG A 255 -13.02 -16.74 5.97
C ARG A 255 -13.40 -15.29 5.65
N VAL A 256 -12.57 -14.58 4.89
CA VAL A 256 -12.81 -13.20 4.44
C VAL A 256 -13.69 -13.17 3.19
N ASN A 257 -13.47 -14.11 2.26
CA ASN A 257 -14.11 -14.23 0.96
C ASN A 257 -14.03 -12.93 0.13
N PRO A 258 -12.80 -12.38 -0.12
CA PRO A 258 -12.65 -11.17 -0.91
C PRO A 258 -13.00 -11.43 -2.37
N ARG A 259 -13.37 -10.40 -3.13
CA ARG A 259 -13.55 -10.50 -4.59
C ARG A 259 -12.25 -10.86 -5.30
N LEU A 260 -11.10 -10.48 -4.72
CA LEU A 260 -9.77 -10.89 -5.17
C LEU A 260 -8.80 -10.95 -3.98
N ALA A 261 -8.13 -12.08 -3.81
CA ALA A 261 -6.96 -12.22 -2.94
C ALA A 261 -5.68 -12.03 -3.76
N VAL A 262 -4.69 -11.31 -3.21
CA VAL A 262 -3.41 -11.03 -3.88
C VAL A 262 -2.28 -11.25 -2.90
N TYR A 263 -1.26 -11.98 -3.28
CA TYR A 263 -0.04 -12.05 -2.50
C TYR A 263 0.91 -10.88 -2.79
N SER A 264 1.48 -10.32 -1.74
CA SER A 264 2.62 -9.39 -1.77
C SER A 264 3.56 -9.76 -0.63
N HIS A 265 4.70 -9.09 -0.47
CA HIS A 265 5.70 -9.45 0.53
C HIS A 265 5.94 -10.97 0.54
N VAL A 266 6.45 -11.49 -0.59
CA VAL A 266 6.62 -12.93 -0.81
C VAL A 266 7.97 -13.37 -0.25
N VAL A 267 7.95 -14.10 0.85
CA VAL A 267 9.15 -14.59 1.56
C VAL A 267 9.40 -16.05 1.19
N LEU A 268 10.19 -16.30 0.18
CA LEU A 268 10.60 -17.64 -0.23
C LEU A 268 11.96 -17.97 0.40
N VAL A 269 11.95 -18.74 1.49
CA VAL A 269 13.16 -19.01 2.25
C VAL A 269 13.97 -20.12 1.58
N THR A 270 15.17 -19.75 1.12
CA THR A 270 16.19 -20.67 0.66
C THR A 270 17.53 -20.27 1.31
N THR A 271 18.18 -21.17 1.99
CA THR A 271 19.45 -20.90 2.69
C THR A 271 20.51 -21.94 2.37
N ASP A 272 20.17 -22.97 1.62
CA ASP A 272 21.06 -24.09 1.29
C ASP A 272 20.92 -24.45 -0.19
N PRO A 273 21.98 -24.25 -1.00
CA PRO A 273 21.99 -24.62 -2.43
C PRO A 273 21.71 -26.09 -2.72
N ALA A 274 21.78 -26.96 -1.71
CA ALA A 274 21.44 -28.39 -1.83
C ALA A 274 19.92 -28.62 -2.01
N PHE A 275 19.09 -27.60 -1.73
CA PHE A 275 17.64 -27.71 -1.89
C PHE A 275 17.15 -26.95 -3.11
N THR A 276 16.18 -27.50 -3.80
CA THR A 276 15.46 -26.78 -4.86
C THR A 276 14.81 -25.52 -4.27
N GLU A 277 15.01 -24.39 -4.91
CA GLU A 277 14.38 -23.15 -4.48
C GLU A 277 12.84 -23.24 -4.49
N PRO A 278 12.17 -22.68 -3.47
CA PRO A 278 10.73 -22.54 -3.48
C PRO A 278 10.27 -21.56 -4.57
N THR A 279 9.10 -21.80 -5.14
CA THR A 279 8.56 -20.97 -6.22
C THR A 279 7.21 -20.37 -5.87
N SER A 280 6.82 -19.29 -6.57
CA SER A 280 5.47 -18.74 -6.48
C SER A 280 4.38 -19.78 -6.84
N ALA A 281 4.67 -20.70 -7.75
CA ALA A 281 3.76 -21.79 -8.11
C ALA A 281 3.54 -22.77 -6.95
N ASP A 282 4.57 -23.04 -6.16
CA ASP A 282 4.43 -23.88 -4.95
C ASP A 282 3.49 -23.20 -3.94
N VAL A 283 3.65 -21.90 -3.71
CA VAL A 283 2.79 -21.11 -2.81
C VAL A 283 1.33 -21.18 -3.26
N LEU A 284 1.05 -20.89 -4.53
CA LEU A 284 -0.30 -20.93 -5.08
C LEU A 284 -0.92 -22.33 -4.93
N LYS A 285 -0.16 -23.38 -5.26
CA LYS A 285 -0.62 -24.78 -5.13
C LYS A 285 -0.97 -25.13 -3.68
N LEU A 286 -0.19 -24.66 -2.71
CA LEU A 286 -0.44 -24.92 -1.29
C LEU A 286 -1.67 -24.14 -0.79
N THR A 287 -1.82 -22.89 -1.19
CA THR A 287 -2.99 -22.07 -0.86
C THR A 287 -4.28 -22.71 -1.36
N ARG A 288 -4.24 -23.34 -2.55
CA ARG A 288 -5.40 -24.03 -3.16
C ARG A 288 -5.90 -25.24 -2.36
N LYS A 289 -5.19 -25.68 -1.31
CA LYS A 289 -5.71 -26.70 -0.38
C LYS A 289 -6.80 -26.15 0.55
N THR A 290 -6.84 -24.83 0.76
CA THR A 290 -7.73 -24.18 1.72
C THR A 290 -8.53 -23.01 1.13
N TYR A 291 -8.32 -22.65 -0.16
CA TYR A 291 -9.01 -21.55 -0.82
C TYR A 291 -9.21 -21.78 -2.32
N ASP A 292 -10.46 -21.71 -2.79
CA ASP A 292 -10.84 -21.91 -4.20
C ASP A 292 -11.21 -20.61 -4.93
N GLY A 293 -11.27 -19.47 -4.22
CA GLY A 293 -11.68 -18.19 -4.78
C GLY A 293 -10.61 -17.52 -5.66
N PRO A 294 -10.89 -16.31 -6.20
CA PRO A 294 -9.96 -15.57 -7.05
C PRO A 294 -8.67 -15.23 -6.30
N LEU A 295 -7.53 -15.64 -6.89
CA LEU A 295 -6.21 -15.49 -6.27
C LEU A 295 -5.16 -15.15 -7.32
N GLU A 296 -4.36 -14.11 -7.05
CA GLU A 296 -3.21 -13.70 -7.84
C GLU A 296 -1.92 -13.71 -7.02
N MET A 297 -0.82 -14.07 -7.67
CA MET A 297 0.51 -13.79 -7.16
C MET A 297 0.90 -12.38 -7.60
N GLY A 298 1.07 -11.48 -6.64
CA GLY A 298 1.49 -10.12 -6.92
C GLY A 298 2.90 -10.06 -7.51
N GLU A 299 3.09 -9.14 -8.43
CA GLU A 299 4.35 -8.84 -9.09
C GLU A 299 4.60 -7.33 -9.00
N ASP A 300 5.85 -6.92 -9.05
CA ASP A 300 6.19 -5.51 -9.09
C ASP A 300 5.55 -4.83 -10.31
N LEU A 301 4.97 -3.65 -10.07
CA LEU A 301 4.23 -2.85 -11.04
C LEU A 301 2.85 -3.43 -11.45
N MET A 302 2.42 -4.56 -10.90
CA MET A 302 1.04 -5.01 -11.05
C MET A 302 0.07 -3.93 -10.57
N THR A 303 -0.94 -3.63 -11.39
CA THR A 303 -1.98 -2.65 -11.08
C THR A 303 -3.32 -3.34 -10.95
N ILE A 304 -4.05 -3.02 -9.89
CA ILE A 304 -5.39 -3.54 -9.58
C ILE A 304 -6.35 -2.35 -9.52
N ARG A 305 -7.31 -2.31 -10.43
CA ARG A 305 -8.39 -1.32 -10.42
C ARG A 305 -9.62 -1.93 -9.80
N ILE A 306 -10.16 -1.28 -8.79
CA ILE A 306 -11.25 -1.76 -7.95
C ILE A 306 -12.46 -0.88 -8.21
N GLY A 307 -13.48 -1.47 -8.81
CA GLY A 307 -14.77 -0.88 -9.13
C GLY A 307 -15.83 -1.98 -9.16
N ASP A 308 -16.91 -1.80 -9.93
CA ASP A 308 -17.92 -2.84 -10.14
C ASP A 308 -17.28 -4.15 -10.64
N LYS A 309 -16.23 -4.01 -11.43
CA LYS A 309 -15.33 -5.11 -11.81
C LYS A 309 -13.93 -4.83 -11.27
N ILE A 310 -13.18 -5.90 -11.00
CA ILE A 310 -11.75 -5.81 -10.68
C ILE A 310 -10.97 -6.09 -11.96
N ASP A 311 -10.10 -5.14 -12.35
CA ASP A 311 -9.20 -5.27 -13.50
C ASP A 311 -7.75 -5.34 -13.02
N VAL A 312 -7.04 -6.41 -13.40
CA VAL A 312 -5.65 -6.64 -13.03
C VAL A 312 -4.77 -6.51 -14.26
N ARG A 313 -3.70 -5.70 -14.17
CA ARG A 313 -2.73 -5.49 -15.26
C ARG A 313 -1.31 -5.68 -14.73
N ARG A 314 -0.50 -6.40 -15.49
CA ARG A 314 0.93 -6.64 -15.25
C ARG A 314 1.78 -5.73 -16.14
#